data_9c97756c79edc9045fc133c36de06549
#
_entry.id   9c97756c79edc9045fc133c36de06549
#
_cell.length_a   1.000
_cell.length_b   1.000
_cell.length_c   1.000
_cell.angle_alpha   90.00
_cell.angle_beta   90.00
_cell.angle_gamma   90.00
#
_symmetry.space_group_name_H-M   'P 1'
#
loop_
_entity.id
_entity.type
_entity.pdbx_description
1 polymer ?
#
loop_
_entity_poly.entity_id
_entity_poly.type
_entity_poly.pdbx_seq_one_letter_code
_entity_poly.pdbx_strand_id
1 'polypeptide(L)'
;NTLEGFSRLRKLGIPLDESEIKEMQISAVAYLDKMIVNQKKKNPDKNLSYEDICYLYVRSSYRDIPLAGETLDLHKKMVEKLRYWVNLSTIEKAYAATALYRYGFVEDAKDILKSLRQYAVSQPAKGMYWPNNRSHYYYNNSAVQEQCALFNAFSEIEPVTSELDAMRQWLLSQKQTNDWGAVPSTLEAIYALLEGGTDWLAPDENKTSIVWGGQEMKNSPEEPFLGLTEYTLSGNEISAAA
;
A
#
# COMPACT_ATOMS: atom_id res chain seq x y z
N ASN A 1 -7.25 -7.24 7.75
CA ASN A 1 -7.20 -5.78 7.59
C ASN A 1 -6.73 -5.02 8.85
N THR A 2 -7.23 -5.34 10.08
CA THR A 2 -6.81 -4.63 11.31
C THR A 2 -5.31 -4.79 11.60
N LEU A 3 -4.79 -6.01 11.57
CA LEU A 3 -3.36 -6.29 11.78
C LEU A 3 -2.49 -5.60 10.74
N GLU A 4 -2.90 -5.62 9.48
CA GLU A 4 -2.21 -4.91 8.41
C GLU A 4 -2.18 -3.41 8.65
N GLY A 5 -3.31 -2.82 9.06
CA GLY A 5 -3.40 -1.40 9.43
C GLY A 5 -2.41 -1.02 10.53
N PHE A 6 -2.33 -1.78 11.62
CA PHE A 6 -1.33 -1.54 12.66
C PHE A 6 0.11 -1.63 12.16
N SER A 7 0.40 -2.62 11.31
CA SER A 7 1.73 -2.75 10.70
C SER A 7 2.11 -1.53 9.87
N ARG A 8 1.16 -0.97 9.12
CA ARG A 8 1.35 0.22 8.28
C ARG A 8 1.53 1.50 9.12
N LEU A 9 0.69 1.70 10.13
CA LEU A 9 0.83 2.84 11.04
C LEU A 9 2.20 2.83 11.73
N ARG A 10 2.67 1.65 12.13
CA ARG A 10 4.02 1.49 12.69
C ARG A 10 5.12 1.89 11.69
N LYS A 11 4.98 1.50 10.41
CA LYS A 11 5.93 1.87 9.36
C LYS A 11 5.94 3.39 9.10
N LEU A 12 4.79 4.05 9.21
CA LEU A 12 4.69 5.51 9.10
C LEU A 12 5.19 6.27 10.33
N GLY A 13 5.69 5.57 11.35
CA GLY A 13 6.22 6.20 12.56
C GLY A 13 5.17 6.83 13.45
N ILE A 14 3.89 6.48 13.29
CA ILE A 14 2.82 7.01 14.13
C ILE A 14 2.94 6.41 15.52
N PRO A 15 3.05 7.23 16.59
CA PRO A 15 3.12 6.75 17.96
C PRO A 15 1.77 6.11 18.32
N LEU A 16 1.79 4.81 18.52
CA LEU A 16 0.66 4.05 19.03
C LEU A 16 0.93 3.81 20.52
N ASP A 17 -0.09 3.94 21.37
CA ASP A 17 0.07 3.57 22.79
C ASP A 17 0.37 2.06 22.85
N GLU A 18 1.65 1.74 23.14
CA GLU A 18 2.20 0.42 22.83
C GLU A 18 1.59 -0.69 23.67
N SER A 19 1.08 -0.43 24.88
CA SER A 19 0.62 -1.48 25.79
C SER A 19 -0.68 -2.14 25.36
N GLU A 20 -1.74 -1.37 25.14
CA GLU A 20 -3.05 -1.89 24.75
C GLU A 20 -3.05 -2.46 23.33
N ILE A 21 -2.38 -1.76 22.41
CA ILE A 21 -2.28 -2.18 21.00
C ILE A 21 -1.47 -3.47 20.87
N LYS A 22 -0.42 -3.63 21.68
CA LYS A 22 0.41 -4.84 21.68
C LYS A 22 -0.39 -6.07 22.11
N GLU A 23 -1.19 -5.96 23.17
CA GLU A 23 -2.06 -7.05 23.61
C GLU A 23 -3.11 -7.41 22.57
N MET A 24 -3.72 -6.40 21.92
CA MET A 24 -4.61 -6.59 20.79
C MET A 24 -3.94 -7.31 19.63
N GLN A 25 -2.73 -6.92 19.25
CA GLN A 25 -1.96 -7.54 18.17
C GLN A 25 -1.65 -9.01 18.49
N ILE A 26 -1.16 -9.31 19.69
CA ILE A 26 -0.86 -10.68 20.14
C ILE A 26 -2.11 -11.55 20.07
N SER A 27 -3.23 -11.06 20.59
CA SER A 27 -4.50 -11.79 20.60
C SER A 27 -5.04 -12.01 19.18
N ALA A 28 -4.95 -11.00 18.32
CA ALA A 28 -5.41 -11.09 16.94
C ALA A 28 -4.53 -12.04 16.10
N VAL A 29 -3.21 -12.03 16.30
CA VAL A 29 -2.29 -12.97 15.64
C VAL A 29 -2.54 -14.39 16.12
N ALA A 30 -2.73 -14.62 17.40
CA ALA A 30 -3.05 -15.94 17.95
C ALA A 30 -4.39 -16.47 17.38
N TYR A 31 -5.39 -15.60 17.24
CA TYR A 31 -6.65 -15.96 16.61
C TYR A 31 -6.47 -16.33 15.13
N LEU A 32 -5.69 -15.54 14.38
CA LEU A 32 -5.39 -15.79 12.98
C LEU A 32 -4.65 -17.12 12.79
N ASP A 33 -3.66 -17.40 13.62
CA ASP A 33 -2.90 -18.64 13.63
C ASP A 33 -3.81 -19.87 13.93
N LYS A 34 -4.74 -19.73 14.88
CA LYS A 34 -5.72 -20.76 15.18
C LYS A 34 -6.69 -21.00 14.02
N MET A 35 -7.13 -19.94 13.37
CA MET A 35 -8.03 -20.04 12.22
C MET A 35 -7.40 -20.81 11.06
N ILE A 36 -6.16 -20.52 10.70
CA ILE A 36 -5.50 -21.19 9.58
C ILE A 36 -5.28 -22.68 9.87
N VAL A 37 -4.91 -23.05 11.10
CA VAL A 37 -4.77 -24.45 11.51
C VAL A 37 -6.10 -25.18 11.35
N ASN A 38 -7.20 -24.61 11.84
CA ASN A 38 -8.53 -25.23 11.75
C ASN A 38 -9.00 -25.38 10.30
N GLN A 39 -8.70 -24.40 9.45
CA GLN A 39 -9.02 -24.44 8.03
C GLN A 39 -8.24 -25.56 7.32
N LYS A 40 -6.96 -25.70 7.60
CA LYS A 40 -6.10 -26.73 6.98
C LYS A 40 -6.38 -28.14 7.48
N LYS A 41 -6.83 -28.31 8.71
CA LYS A 41 -7.34 -29.62 9.19
C LYS A 41 -8.53 -30.12 8.38
N LYS A 42 -9.38 -29.23 7.90
CA LYS A 42 -10.53 -29.58 7.06
C LYS A 42 -10.13 -29.86 5.59
N ASN A 43 -9.04 -29.28 5.10
CA ASN A 43 -8.59 -29.37 3.72
C ASN A 43 -7.04 -29.48 3.64
N PRO A 44 -6.44 -30.62 4.02
CA PRO A 44 -4.99 -30.73 4.24
C PRO A 44 -4.13 -30.60 2.97
N ASP A 45 -4.63 -31.07 1.81
CA ASP A 45 -3.82 -31.24 0.60
C ASP A 45 -4.08 -30.21 -0.51
N LYS A 46 -4.80 -29.14 -0.23
CA LYS A 46 -5.03 -28.10 -1.22
C LYS A 46 -3.79 -27.25 -1.46
N ASN A 47 -3.66 -26.77 -2.69
CA ASN A 47 -2.77 -25.67 -3.01
C ASN A 47 -3.11 -24.47 -2.13
N LEU A 48 -2.18 -23.53 -1.99
CA LEU A 48 -2.46 -22.29 -1.27
C LEU A 48 -3.63 -21.56 -1.91
N SER A 49 -4.62 -21.21 -1.10
CA SER A 49 -5.70 -20.34 -1.51
C SER A 49 -5.29 -18.88 -1.37
N TYR A 50 -6.09 -17.96 -1.90
CA TYR A 50 -5.90 -16.53 -1.71
C TYR A 50 -5.82 -16.15 -0.21
N GLU A 51 -6.69 -16.72 0.61
CA GLU A 51 -6.70 -16.50 2.06
C GLU A 51 -5.42 -17.00 2.75
N ASP A 52 -4.86 -18.11 2.26
CA ASP A 52 -3.59 -18.64 2.75
C ASP A 52 -2.44 -17.67 2.48
N ILE A 53 -2.42 -17.08 1.29
CA ILE A 53 -1.41 -16.10 0.87
C ILE A 53 -1.56 -14.81 1.68
N CYS A 54 -2.81 -14.33 1.86
CA CYS A 54 -3.11 -13.19 2.72
C CYS A 54 -2.67 -13.44 4.18
N TYR A 55 -2.90 -14.66 4.70
CA TYR A 55 -2.39 -15.04 6.02
C TYR A 55 -0.87 -14.91 6.09
N LEU A 56 -0.15 -15.51 5.15
CA LEU A 56 1.32 -15.46 5.14
C LEU A 56 1.84 -14.02 5.00
N TYR A 57 1.21 -13.21 4.17
CA TYR A 57 1.54 -11.80 4.00
C TYR A 57 1.35 -11.00 5.29
N VAL A 58 0.19 -11.08 5.94
CA VAL A 58 -0.07 -10.38 7.19
C VAL A 58 0.83 -10.90 8.31
N ARG A 59 0.96 -12.24 8.43
CA ARG A 59 1.78 -12.88 9.47
C ARG A 59 3.27 -12.53 9.38
N SER A 60 3.76 -12.27 8.16
CA SER A 60 5.15 -11.84 7.93
C SER A 60 5.50 -10.51 8.61
N SER A 61 4.52 -9.67 8.91
CA SER A 61 4.70 -8.39 9.63
C SER A 61 4.82 -8.56 11.16
N TYR A 62 4.55 -9.76 11.69
CA TYR A 62 4.50 -10.08 13.12
C TYR A 62 5.45 -11.22 13.47
N ARG A 63 6.67 -11.17 12.94
CA ARG A 63 7.71 -12.20 13.18
C ARG A 63 8.24 -12.20 14.59
N ASP A 64 8.08 -11.10 15.30
CA ASP A 64 8.38 -10.91 16.72
C ASP A 64 7.44 -11.71 17.64
N ILE A 65 6.24 -12.08 17.17
CA ILE A 65 5.33 -12.96 17.88
C ILE A 65 5.64 -14.41 17.48
N PRO A 66 6.13 -15.26 18.40
CA PRO A 66 6.60 -16.60 18.05
C PRO A 66 5.46 -17.52 17.60
N LEU A 67 5.76 -18.33 16.60
CA LEU A 67 4.95 -19.47 16.22
C LEU A 67 5.34 -20.69 17.07
N ALA A 68 4.37 -21.50 17.50
CA ALA A 68 4.62 -22.68 18.30
C ALA A 68 3.80 -23.89 17.84
N GLY A 69 4.31 -25.08 18.16
CA GLY A 69 3.61 -26.34 17.93
C GLY A 69 3.15 -26.54 16.48
N GLU A 70 1.93 -27.01 16.34
CA GLU A 70 1.31 -27.32 15.03
C GLU A 70 1.27 -26.12 14.07
N THR A 71 1.11 -24.91 14.58
CA THR A 71 1.10 -23.69 13.77
C THR A 71 2.46 -23.45 13.11
N LEU A 72 3.54 -23.68 13.82
CA LEU A 72 4.90 -23.53 13.28
C LEU A 72 5.15 -24.49 12.11
N ASP A 73 4.78 -25.75 12.27
CA ASP A 73 5.02 -26.77 11.24
C ASP A 73 4.14 -26.52 10.01
N LEU A 74 2.90 -26.11 10.22
CA LEU A 74 2.00 -25.72 9.14
C LEU A 74 2.54 -24.50 8.40
N HIS A 75 2.94 -23.46 9.12
CA HIS A 75 3.47 -22.23 8.55
C HIS A 75 4.71 -22.49 7.68
N LYS A 76 5.66 -23.29 8.17
CA LYS A 76 6.84 -23.67 7.37
C LYS A 76 6.44 -24.34 6.05
N LYS A 77 5.52 -25.31 6.09
CA LYS A 77 5.01 -25.99 4.89
C LYS A 77 4.31 -25.02 3.92
N MET A 78 3.57 -24.05 4.44
CA MET A 78 2.89 -23.05 3.62
C MET A 78 3.89 -22.09 2.96
N VAL A 79 4.92 -21.64 3.67
CA VAL A 79 5.99 -20.80 3.13
C VAL A 79 6.75 -21.54 2.02
N GLU A 80 7.09 -22.82 2.22
CA GLU A 80 7.71 -23.61 1.15
C GLU A 80 6.81 -23.75 -0.09
N LYS A 81 5.51 -23.95 0.10
CA LYS A 81 4.53 -23.96 -1.01
C LYS A 81 4.44 -22.61 -1.72
N LEU A 82 4.58 -21.48 -1.00
CA LEU A 82 4.51 -20.14 -1.56
C LEU A 82 5.64 -19.88 -2.55
N ARG A 83 6.77 -20.56 -2.44
CA ARG A 83 7.90 -20.46 -3.37
C ARG A 83 7.55 -20.99 -4.79
N TYR A 84 6.46 -21.74 -4.95
CA TYR A 84 5.93 -22.16 -6.25
C TYR A 84 4.92 -21.14 -6.81
N TRP A 85 5.28 -19.88 -6.81
CA TRP A 85 4.46 -18.70 -7.08
C TRP A 85 4.07 -18.48 -8.55
N VAL A 86 4.63 -19.20 -9.50
CA VAL A 86 4.53 -18.92 -10.96
C VAL A 86 3.08 -18.79 -11.44
N ASN A 87 2.18 -19.63 -10.92
CA ASN A 87 0.77 -19.69 -11.32
C ASN A 87 -0.16 -18.75 -10.51
N LEU A 88 0.40 -17.95 -9.61
CA LEU A 88 -0.38 -16.98 -8.83
C LEU A 88 -0.83 -15.80 -9.69
N SER A 89 -1.97 -15.21 -9.34
CA SER A 89 -2.45 -13.96 -9.93
C SER A 89 -1.53 -12.80 -9.58
N THR A 90 -1.70 -11.65 -10.23
CA THR A 90 -0.86 -10.45 -10.02
C THR A 90 -0.84 -10.02 -8.56
N ILE A 91 -2.01 -9.89 -7.92
CA ILE A 91 -2.11 -9.48 -6.51
C ILE A 91 -1.53 -10.54 -5.57
N GLU A 92 -1.77 -11.82 -5.84
CA GLU A 92 -1.19 -12.91 -5.05
C GLU A 92 0.34 -12.93 -5.17
N LYS A 93 0.89 -12.66 -6.35
CA LYS A 93 2.33 -12.49 -6.54
C LYS A 93 2.90 -11.32 -5.73
N ALA A 94 2.20 -10.19 -5.66
CA ALA A 94 2.63 -9.05 -4.84
C ALA A 94 2.69 -9.41 -3.35
N TYR A 95 1.65 -10.07 -2.83
CA TYR A 95 1.64 -10.54 -1.44
C TYR A 95 2.68 -11.63 -1.18
N ALA A 96 2.86 -12.56 -2.13
CA ALA A 96 3.86 -13.62 -2.03
C ALA A 96 5.29 -13.05 -2.02
N ALA A 97 5.59 -12.09 -2.90
CA ALA A 97 6.89 -11.43 -2.95
C ALA A 97 7.23 -10.77 -1.61
N THR A 98 6.30 -9.97 -1.08
CA THR A 98 6.49 -9.29 0.21
C THR A 98 6.66 -10.29 1.35
N ALA A 99 5.83 -11.33 1.40
CA ALA A 99 5.92 -12.35 2.45
C ALA A 99 7.25 -13.12 2.37
N LEU A 100 7.64 -13.59 1.18
CA LEU A 100 8.89 -14.31 0.97
C LEU A 100 10.11 -13.46 1.31
N TYR A 101 10.12 -12.19 0.90
CA TYR A 101 11.18 -11.24 1.27
C TYR A 101 11.33 -11.13 2.79
N ARG A 102 10.23 -10.92 3.50
CA ARG A 102 10.22 -10.83 4.97
C ARG A 102 10.62 -12.12 5.67
N TYR A 103 10.34 -13.28 5.07
CA TYR A 103 10.79 -14.59 5.57
C TYR A 103 12.24 -14.94 5.20
N GLY A 104 12.93 -14.06 4.44
CA GLY A 104 14.34 -14.23 4.10
C GLY A 104 14.60 -14.92 2.74
N PHE A 105 13.57 -15.24 1.97
CA PHE A 105 13.67 -15.78 0.59
C PHE A 105 13.81 -14.63 -0.42
N VAL A 106 14.91 -13.89 -0.32
CA VAL A 106 15.12 -12.64 -1.06
C VAL A 106 15.15 -12.87 -2.56
N GLU A 107 15.81 -13.93 -3.03
CA GLU A 107 15.92 -14.21 -4.47
C GLU A 107 14.57 -14.61 -5.07
N ASP A 108 13.79 -15.46 -4.38
CA ASP A 108 12.44 -15.80 -4.82
C ASP A 108 11.56 -14.53 -4.92
N ALA A 109 11.69 -13.60 -3.97
CA ALA A 109 10.96 -12.34 -3.99
C ALA A 109 11.36 -11.45 -5.18
N LYS A 110 12.65 -11.34 -5.48
CA LYS A 110 13.16 -10.58 -6.64
C LYS A 110 12.73 -11.21 -7.97
N ASP A 111 12.72 -12.53 -8.07
CA ASP A 111 12.25 -13.24 -9.27
C ASP A 111 10.76 -12.98 -9.51
N ILE A 112 9.96 -12.89 -8.45
CA ILE A 112 8.56 -12.46 -8.56
C ILE A 112 8.47 -11.04 -9.10
N LEU A 113 9.23 -10.07 -8.56
CA LEU A 113 9.21 -8.70 -9.05
C LEU A 113 9.65 -8.61 -10.52
N LYS A 114 10.68 -9.38 -10.90
CA LYS A 114 11.12 -9.46 -12.30
C LYS A 114 10.01 -9.99 -13.20
N SER A 115 9.27 -11.03 -12.77
CA SER A 115 8.09 -11.52 -13.49
C SER A 115 7.00 -10.45 -13.58
N LEU A 116 6.70 -9.74 -12.50
CA LEU A 116 5.70 -8.67 -12.49
C LEU A 116 6.07 -7.53 -13.44
N ARG A 117 7.33 -7.10 -13.49
CA ARG A 117 7.80 -6.06 -14.43
C ARG A 117 7.55 -6.41 -15.89
N GLN A 118 7.61 -7.69 -16.26
CA GLN A 118 7.36 -8.13 -17.66
C GLN A 118 5.92 -7.87 -18.13
N TYR A 119 4.97 -7.80 -17.21
CA TYR A 119 3.54 -7.56 -17.50
C TYR A 119 3.10 -6.13 -17.21
N ALA A 120 4.00 -5.31 -16.71
CA ALA A 120 3.70 -3.90 -16.43
C ALA A 120 3.63 -3.10 -17.73
N VAL A 121 2.72 -2.14 -17.77
CA VAL A 121 2.62 -1.14 -18.83
C VAL A 121 3.03 0.21 -18.26
N SER A 122 4.00 0.86 -18.90
CA SER A 122 4.41 2.22 -18.57
C SER A 122 4.01 3.18 -19.69
N GLN A 123 3.28 4.24 -19.33
CA GLN A 123 2.88 5.30 -20.25
C GLN A 123 3.18 6.67 -19.63
N PRO A 124 3.81 7.62 -20.36
CA PRO A 124 4.18 8.92 -19.80
C PRO A 124 3.01 9.69 -19.15
N ALA A 125 1.81 9.59 -19.76
CA ALA A 125 0.62 10.29 -19.26
C ALA A 125 -0.12 9.56 -18.13
N LYS A 126 0.07 8.24 -17.98
CA LYS A 126 -0.70 7.41 -17.04
C LYS A 126 0.14 6.78 -15.94
N GLY A 127 1.47 6.78 -16.08
CA GLY A 127 2.35 6.09 -15.17
C GLY A 127 2.49 4.59 -15.46
N MET A 128 2.87 3.82 -14.44
CA MET A 128 3.12 2.38 -14.51
C MET A 128 1.98 1.60 -13.83
N TYR A 129 1.41 0.62 -14.53
CA TYR A 129 0.27 -0.17 -14.06
C TYR A 129 0.17 -1.53 -14.75
N TRP A 130 -0.77 -2.38 -14.30
CA TRP A 130 -1.01 -3.72 -14.83
C TRP A 130 -2.41 -3.80 -15.44
N PRO A 131 -2.56 -3.88 -16.79
CA PRO A 131 -3.85 -3.73 -17.48
C PRO A 131 -4.78 -4.95 -17.35
N ASN A 132 -4.25 -6.12 -16.98
CA ASN A 132 -5.02 -7.36 -16.89
C ASN A 132 -5.71 -7.57 -15.54
N ASN A 133 -5.90 -6.50 -14.79
CA ASN A 133 -6.60 -6.49 -13.51
C ASN A 133 -8.08 -6.81 -13.73
N ARG A 134 -8.38 -8.09 -13.88
CA ARG A 134 -9.76 -8.55 -13.80
C ARG A 134 -10.16 -8.53 -12.34
N SER A 135 -11.03 -7.57 -11.96
CA SER A 135 -11.65 -7.59 -10.65
C SER A 135 -12.32 -8.96 -10.47
N HIS A 136 -11.81 -9.76 -9.56
CA HIS A 136 -12.50 -10.98 -9.18
C HIS A 136 -13.75 -10.56 -8.41
N TYR A 137 -14.91 -10.76 -9.03
CA TYR A 137 -16.23 -10.40 -8.50
C TYR A 137 -16.46 -10.86 -7.03
N TYR A 138 -15.77 -11.92 -6.61
CA TYR A 138 -15.90 -12.50 -5.27
C TYR A 138 -15.12 -11.78 -4.16
N TYR A 139 -14.13 -10.93 -4.46
CA TYR A 139 -13.20 -10.41 -3.43
C TYR A 139 -13.11 -8.89 -3.37
N ASN A 140 -13.95 -8.14 -4.08
CA ASN A 140 -13.91 -6.67 -4.15
C ASN A 140 -12.49 -6.08 -4.43
N ASN A 141 -11.60 -6.89 -5.02
CA ASN A 141 -10.26 -6.41 -5.37
C ASN A 141 -10.39 -5.44 -6.54
N SER A 142 -10.33 -4.17 -6.23
CA SER A 142 -10.27 -3.13 -7.25
C SER A 142 -8.87 -3.09 -7.86
N ALA A 143 -8.76 -2.56 -9.08
CA ALA A 143 -7.47 -2.30 -9.73
C ALA A 143 -6.56 -1.42 -8.84
N VAL A 144 -7.15 -0.55 -8.03
CA VAL A 144 -6.45 0.30 -7.06
C VAL A 144 -5.81 -0.54 -5.95
N GLN A 145 -6.53 -1.51 -5.36
CA GLN A 145 -5.97 -2.38 -4.31
C GLN A 145 -4.84 -3.25 -4.84
N GLU A 146 -4.97 -3.78 -6.05
CA GLU A 146 -3.90 -4.54 -6.69
C GLU A 146 -2.68 -3.66 -6.94
N GLN A 147 -2.86 -2.46 -7.47
CA GLN A 147 -1.78 -1.49 -7.67
C GLN A 147 -1.08 -1.14 -6.35
N CYS A 148 -1.83 -0.95 -5.25
CA CYS A 148 -1.26 -0.68 -3.94
C CYS A 148 -0.46 -1.87 -3.40
N ALA A 149 -0.94 -3.11 -3.58
CA ALA A 149 -0.20 -4.31 -3.20
C ALA A 149 1.12 -4.43 -3.97
N LEU A 150 1.09 -4.14 -5.28
CA LEU A 150 2.28 -4.10 -6.13
C LEU A 150 3.23 -2.99 -5.68
N PHE A 151 2.74 -1.78 -5.47
CA PHE A 151 3.54 -0.66 -4.96
C PHE A 151 4.27 -1.03 -3.67
N ASN A 152 3.57 -1.63 -2.71
CA ASN A 152 4.16 -2.06 -1.44
C ASN A 152 5.27 -3.11 -1.64
N ALA A 153 5.07 -4.07 -2.56
CA ALA A 153 6.07 -5.08 -2.86
C ALA A 153 7.34 -4.46 -3.50
N PHE A 154 7.16 -3.57 -4.49
CA PHE A 154 8.27 -2.88 -5.14
C PHE A 154 9.01 -1.96 -4.18
N SER A 155 8.29 -1.18 -3.37
CA SER A 155 8.86 -0.27 -2.38
C SER A 155 9.69 -0.99 -1.31
N GLU A 156 9.25 -2.17 -0.86
CA GLU A 156 9.93 -2.89 0.21
C GLU A 156 11.10 -3.75 -0.28
N ILE A 157 11.04 -4.31 -1.49
CA ILE A 157 12.02 -5.31 -1.97
C ILE A 157 13.11 -4.68 -2.84
N GLU A 158 12.73 -3.88 -3.81
CA GLU A 158 13.64 -3.20 -4.75
C GLU A 158 13.12 -1.80 -5.08
N PRO A 159 13.31 -0.81 -4.21
CA PRO A 159 12.79 0.54 -4.43
C PRO A 159 13.55 1.26 -5.57
N VAL A 160 12.95 1.29 -6.75
CA VAL A 160 13.40 2.11 -7.89
C VAL A 160 12.52 3.34 -7.96
N THR A 161 13.07 4.51 -7.64
CA THR A 161 12.31 5.77 -7.51
C THR A 161 11.45 6.06 -8.73
N SER A 162 11.99 5.93 -9.95
CA SER A 162 11.23 6.19 -11.17
C SER A 162 10.05 5.23 -11.39
N GLU A 163 10.17 3.96 -11.00
CA GLU A 163 9.06 3.00 -11.05
C GLU A 163 7.98 3.35 -10.02
N LEU A 164 8.40 3.65 -8.78
CA LEU A 164 7.48 4.01 -7.71
C LEU A 164 6.72 5.31 -8.02
N ASP A 165 7.40 6.31 -8.56
CA ASP A 165 6.77 7.56 -8.98
C ASP A 165 5.77 7.34 -10.12
N ALA A 166 6.11 6.50 -11.10
CA ALA A 166 5.18 6.12 -12.16
C ALA A 166 3.97 5.34 -11.63
N MET A 167 4.15 4.49 -10.62
CA MET A 167 3.06 3.79 -9.96
C MET A 167 2.16 4.74 -9.16
N ARG A 168 2.73 5.73 -8.47
CA ARG A 168 1.98 6.80 -7.79
C ARG A 168 1.20 7.65 -8.78
N GLN A 169 1.82 8.01 -9.90
CA GLN A 169 1.15 8.76 -10.98
C GLN A 169 -0.12 8.03 -11.44
N TRP A 170 -0.05 6.71 -11.62
CA TRP A 170 -1.24 5.93 -11.98
C TRP A 170 -2.30 5.98 -10.88
N LEU A 171 -1.93 5.80 -9.60
CA LEU A 171 -2.86 5.91 -8.48
C LEU A 171 -3.56 7.27 -8.45
N LEU A 172 -2.82 8.35 -8.63
CA LEU A 172 -3.39 9.70 -8.70
C LEU A 172 -4.33 9.88 -9.90
N SER A 173 -4.02 9.27 -11.06
CA SER A 173 -4.89 9.30 -12.24
C SER A 173 -6.23 8.57 -12.03
N GLN A 174 -6.29 7.61 -11.10
CA GLN A 174 -7.50 6.87 -10.74
C GLN A 174 -8.33 7.57 -9.65
N LYS A 175 -7.81 8.62 -9.04
CA LYS A 175 -8.52 9.37 -8.00
C LYS A 175 -9.78 10.02 -8.60
N GLN A 176 -10.91 9.80 -7.96
CA GLN A 176 -12.16 10.55 -8.18
C GLN A 176 -12.09 11.88 -7.41
N THR A 177 -13.22 12.48 -7.08
CA THR A 177 -13.22 13.80 -6.42
C THR A 177 -12.43 13.78 -5.09
N ASN A 178 -12.77 12.84 -4.18
CA ASN A 178 -12.18 12.77 -2.84
C ASN A 178 -11.69 11.36 -2.46
N ASP A 179 -11.86 10.35 -3.33
CA ASP A 179 -11.61 8.96 -3.00
C ASP A 179 -11.19 8.13 -4.24
N TRP A 180 -11.01 6.84 -4.05
CA TRP A 180 -10.72 5.84 -5.10
C TRP A 180 -11.88 4.83 -5.26
N GLY A 181 -13.12 5.28 -5.09
CA GLY A 181 -14.35 4.53 -5.35
C GLY A 181 -14.86 3.68 -4.19
N ALA A 182 -14.00 3.22 -3.29
CA ALA A 182 -14.37 2.45 -2.12
C ALA A 182 -13.44 2.76 -0.94
N VAL A 183 -13.97 2.69 0.29
CA VAL A 183 -13.18 2.98 1.51
C VAL A 183 -11.91 2.14 1.60
N PRO A 184 -11.92 0.81 1.37
CA PRO A 184 -10.69 0.03 1.42
C PRO A 184 -9.66 0.48 0.37
N SER A 185 -10.09 0.76 -0.87
CA SER A 185 -9.20 1.23 -1.93
C SER A 185 -8.61 2.60 -1.61
N THR A 186 -9.41 3.48 -1.02
CA THR A 186 -8.96 4.81 -0.59
C THR A 186 -7.90 4.73 0.49
N LEU A 187 -8.09 3.90 1.52
CA LEU A 187 -7.09 3.70 2.57
C LEU A 187 -5.78 3.12 2.04
N GLU A 188 -5.87 2.13 1.13
CA GLU A 188 -4.70 1.54 0.47
C GLU A 188 -3.93 2.58 -0.36
N ALA A 189 -4.66 3.39 -1.15
CA ALA A 189 -4.05 4.41 -1.99
C ALA A 189 -3.37 5.51 -1.15
N ILE A 190 -4.02 5.99 -0.10
CA ILE A 190 -3.43 6.97 0.82
C ILE A 190 -2.15 6.42 1.44
N TYR A 191 -2.17 5.17 1.93
CA TYR A 191 -0.99 4.54 2.50
C TYR A 191 0.15 4.45 1.48
N ALA A 192 -0.13 3.96 0.25
CA ALA A 192 0.87 3.85 -0.80
C ALA A 192 1.46 5.21 -1.22
N LEU A 193 0.67 6.28 -1.18
CA LEU A 193 1.14 7.63 -1.46
C LEU A 193 2.03 8.18 -0.33
N LEU A 194 1.73 7.85 0.93
CA LEU A 194 2.53 8.29 2.09
C LEU A 194 3.81 7.48 2.25
N GLU A 195 3.80 6.18 1.87
CA GLU A 195 4.97 5.31 2.00
C GLU A 195 6.08 5.72 1.04
N GLY A 196 7.26 6.01 1.57
CA GLY A 196 8.44 6.37 0.79
C GLY A 196 8.33 7.69 0.02
N GLY A 197 7.34 8.50 0.31
CA GLY A 197 7.25 9.88 -0.17
C GLY A 197 8.27 10.76 0.55
N THR A 198 8.69 11.83 -0.10
CA THR A 198 9.23 12.99 0.59
C THR A 198 8.16 13.48 1.56
N ASP A 199 8.57 14.13 2.62
CA ASP A 199 7.67 14.66 3.65
C ASP A 199 6.54 15.50 3.01
N TRP A 200 5.42 14.83 2.70
CA TRP A 200 4.23 15.47 2.12
C TRP A 200 3.60 16.50 3.06
N LEU A 201 4.04 16.51 4.32
CA LEU A 201 3.61 17.43 5.35
C LEU A 201 4.69 18.48 5.62
N ALA A 202 5.87 18.40 4.98
CA ALA A 202 6.86 19.45 5.05
C ALA A 202 6.27 20.73 4.46
N PRO A 203 6.47 21.88 5.13
CA PRO A 203 6.09 23.15 4.55
C PRO A 203 6.77 23.29 3.18
N ASP A 204 5.99 23.49 2.14
CA ASP A 204 6.53 23.75 0.82
C ASP A 204 7.40 25.00 0.88
N GLU A 205 8.72 24.83 0.73
CA GLU A 205 9.63 25.97 0.66
C GLU A 205 9.39 26.78 -0.63
N ASN A 206 8.74 26.18 -1.63
CA ASN A 206 8.33 26.84 -2.86
C ASN A 206 6.95 27.49 -2.69
N LYS A 207 6.90 28.66 -2.08
CA LYS A 207 5.67 29.43 -1.99
C LYS A 207 5.19 29.79 -3.39
N THR A 208 3.97 29.33 -3.72
CA THR A 208 3.30 29.77 -4.95
C THR A 208 2.97 31.26 -4.81
N SER A 209 3.59 32.11 -5.63
CA SER A 209 3.19 33.50 -5.73
C SER A 209 2.31 33.70 -6.96
N ILE A 210 1.22 34.40 -6.79
CA ILE A 210 0.34 34.80 -7.89
C ILE A 210 0.49 36.30 -8.09
N VAL A 211 0.81 36.70 -9.31
CA VAL A 211 0.88 38.11 -9.72
C VAL A 211 -0.32 38.44 -10.58
N TRP A 212 -1.13 39.38 -10.16
CA TRP A 212 -2.30 39.88 -10.89
C TRP A 212 -2.17 41.38 -11.11
N GLY A 213 -2.31 41.81 -12.36
CA GLY A 213 -2.15 43.26 -12.71
C GLY A 213 -0.83 43.87 -12.32
N GLY A 214 0.25 43.05 -12.27
CA GLY A 214 1.60 43.52 -11.88
C GLY A 214 1.79 43.62 -10.35
N GLN A 215 0.83 43.27 -9.56
CA GLN A 215 0.94 43.25 -8.09
C GLN A 215 0.97 41.78 -7.58
N GLU A 216 1.87 41.51 -6.65
CA GLU A 216 1.94 40.21 -5.98
C GLU A 216 0.81 40.10 -4.97
N MET A 217 0.01 39.04 -5.10
CA MET A 217 -1.12 38.76 -4.23
C MET A 217 -0.62 38.30 -2.87
N LYS A 218 -1.04 38.94 -1.80
CA LYS A 218 -0.71 38.52 -0.44
C LYS A 218 -1.53 37.29 -0.07
N ASN A 219 -0.87 36.24 0.37
CA ASN A 219 -1.51 35.01 0.82
C ASN A 219 -2.49 35.25 1.97
N SER A 220 -3.68 34.68 1.88
CA SER A 220 -4.45 34.32 3.08
C SER A 220 -3.63 33.34 3.93
N PRO A 221 -3.86 33.26 5.25
CA PRO A 221 -3.18 32.27 6.06
C PRO A 221 -3.41 30.88 5.44
N GLU A 222 -2.31 30.23 5.06
CA GLU A 222 -2.33 28.87 4.51
C GLU A 222 -3.07 27.97 5.50
N GLU A 223 -4.12 27.29 5.05
CA GLU A 223 -4.60 26.14 5.79
C GLU A 223 -3.56 25.02 5.61
N PRO A 224 -2.73 24.72 6.63
CA PRO A 224 -1.75 23.65 6.54
C PRO A 224 -2.52 22.38 6.24
N PHE A 225 -2.06 21.57 5.30
CA PHE A 225 -2.58 20.26 4.89
C PHE A 225 -3.51 20.20 3.68
N LEU A 226 -4.10 21.28 3.18
CA LEU A 226 -4.97 21.20 2.01
C LEU A 226 -4.27 21.56 0.69
N GLY A 227 -3.12 22.22 0.73
CA GLY A 227 -2.45 22.73 -0.46
C GLY A 227 -3.33 23.73 -1.24
N LEU A 228 -4.34 24.27 -0.59
CA LEU A 228 -5.26 25.25 -1.15
C LEU A 228 -4.84 26.64 -0.69
N THR A 229 -4.55 27.50 -1.65
CA THR A 229 -4.31 28.93 -1.40
C THR A 229 -5.44 29.71 -2.04
N GLU A 230 -6.26 30.40 -1.25
CA GLU A 230 -7.30 31.28 -1.73
C GLU A 230 -6.82 32.73 -1.74
N TYR A 231 -7.16 33.43 -2.82
CA TYR A 231 -6.94 34.87 -2.94
C TYR A 231 -8.28 35.54 -3.21
N THR A 232 -8.63 36.47 -2.34
CA THR A 232 -9.86 37.28 -2.49
C THR A 232 -9.47 38.72 -2.71
N LEU A 233 -9.90 39.29 -3.83
CA LEU A 233 -9.78 40.72 -4.11
C LEU A 233 -11.12 41.40 -3.88
N SER A 234 -11.12 42.54 -3.16
CA SER A 234 -12.27 43.42 -3.08
C SER A 234 -12.42 44.27 -4.34
N GLY A 235 -13.60 44.77 -4.63
CA GLY A 235 -13.86 45.55 -5.84
C GLY A 235 -12.92 46.75 -6.02
N ASN A 236 -12.47 47.39 -4.93
CA ASN A 236 -11.52 48.51 -4.97
C ASN A 236 -10.09 48.05 -5.36
N GLU A 237 -9.69 46.87 -4.96
CA GLU A 237 -8.38 46.30 -5.29
C GLU A 237 -8.33 45.81 -6.75
N ILE A 238 -9.47 45.32 -7.27
CA ILE A 238 -9.57 44.94 -8.70
C ILE A 238 -9.40 46.19 -9.58
N SER A 239 -9.98 47.33 -9.20
CA SER A 239 -9.86 48.57 -9.96
C SER A 239 -8.47 49.19 -9.94
N ALA A 240 -7.64 48.86 -8.95
CA ALA A 240 -6.24 49.33 -8.85
C ALA A 240 -5.27 48.41 -9.62
N ALA A 241 -5.68 47.17 -9.94
CA ALA A 241 -4.85 46.16 -10.65
C ALA A 241 -5.18 46.05 -12.15
N ALA A 242 -6.25 46.73 -12.62
CA ALA A 242 -6.64 46.80 -14.03
C ALA A 242 -6.07 48.04 -14.69
#